data_86b3304ab850b8b0d1a628daa0677885
#
_entry.id   86b3304ab850b8b0d1a628daa0677885
#
_cell.length_a   1.000
_cell.length_b   1.000
_cell.length_c   1.000
_cell.angle_alpha   90.00
_cell.angle_beta   90.00
_cell.angle_gamma   90.00
#
_symmetry.space_group_name_H-M   'P 1'
#
loop_
_entity.id
_entity.type
_entity.pdbx_description
1 polymer ?
#
loop_
_entity_poly.entity_id
_entity_poly.type
_entity_poly.pdbx_seq_one_letter_code
_entity_poly.pdbx_strand_id
1 'polypeptide(L)'
;MKNIVYFDLETQKSADDVGGWDKISAMGMSIGVTYSTARGDYKIYGEKQVDDLVKELQRADLVVGFNNLRFDYEVLHGYTAFDLRQLPTLDMLVELQNTLQHRLSLDSIATATFGVEKTAEGLQAIEWFRQGKMMNIAEYCCYDVKLTKLVHEFGASYKQLHYHNRFGKKLTVPITW
;
A
#
# COMPACT_ATOMS: atom_id res chain seq x y z
N MET A 1 0.11 4.46 23.63
CA MET A 1 0.45 5.09 22.33
C MET A 1 -0.39 4.39 21.29
N LYS A 2 -0.97 5.13 20.32
CA LYS A 2 -1.80 4.55 19.26
C LYS A 2 -0.97 3.64 18.37
N ASN A 3 -1.43 2.41 18.11
CA ASN A 3 -0.76 1.49 17.18
C ASN A 3 -1.20 1.79 15.74
N ILE A 4 -0.35 2.47 14.98
CA ILE A 4 -0.55 2.67 13.54
C ILE A 4 0.16 1.53 12.81
N VAL A 5 -0.58 0.83 11.95
CA VAL A 5 -0.03 -0.21 11.08
C VAL A 5 -0.04 0.30 9.64
N TYR A 6 1.15 0.48 9.07
CA TYR A 6 1.34 0.75 7.65
C TYR A 6 1.37 -0.57 6.91
N PHE A 7 0.64 -0.68 5.82
CA PHE A 7 0.39 -1.94 5.15
C PHE A 7 0.39 -1.80 3.63
N ASP A 8 0.98 -2.78 2.97
CA ASP A 8 0.96 -2.98 1.52
C ASP A 8 1.10 -4.47 1.21
N LEU A 9 0.66 -4.92 0.02
CA LEU A 9 0.85 -6.28 -0.46
C LEU A 9 1.12 -6.35 -1.95
N GLU A 10 1.74 -7.47 -2.36
CA GLU A 10 1.96 -7.82 -3.75
C GLU A 10 1.16 -9.06 -4.13
N THR A 11 0.79 -9.18 -5.41
CA THR A 11 -0.06 -10.26 -5.91
C THR A 11 0.72 -11.31 -6.70
N GLN A 12 0.15 -12.51 -6.78
CA GLN A 12 0.67 -13.62 -7.59
C GLN A 12 0.30 -13.47 -9.07
N LYS A 13 -0.84 -12.82 -9.33
CA LYS A 13 -1.47 -12.70 -10.66
C LYS A 13 -1.84 -11.25 -10.96
N SER A 14 -1.82 -10.90 -12.24
CA SER A 14 -2.31 -9.62 -12.74
C SER A 14 -3.83 -9.63 -12.95
N ALA A 15 -4.40 -8.45 -13.23
CA ALA A 15 -5.80 -8.34 -13.64
C ALA A 15 -6.09 -9.16 -14.91
N ASP A 16 -5.17 -9.18 -15.87
CA ASP A 16 -5.31 -9.96 -17.10
C ASP A 16 -5.32 -11.46 -16.82
N ASP A 17 -4.49 -11.95 -15.90
CA ASP A 17 -4.43 -13.37 -15.53
C ASP A 17 -5.74 -13.88 -14.91
N VAL A 18 -6.50 -13.01 -14.23
CA VAL A 18 -7.77 -13.38 -13.58
C VAL A 18 -9.00 -12.98 -14.38
N GLY A 19 -8.81 -12.27 -15.51
CA GLY A 19 -9.88 -11.88 -16.43
C GLY A 19 -10.54 -10.54 -16.09
N GLY A 20 -9.87 -9.65 -15.37
CA GLY A 20 -10.29 -8.27 -15.15
C GLY A 20 -10.15 -7.74 -13.73
N TRP A 21 -10.26 -6.43 -13.61
CA TRP A 21 -10.17 -5.70 -12.33
C TRP A 21 -11.38 -5.91 -11.39
N ASP A 22 -12.43 -6.56 -11.85
CA ASP A 22 -13.58 -7.00 -11.05
C ASP A 22 -13.30 -8.30 -10.27
N LYS A 23 -12.15 -8.94 -10.52
CA LYS A 23 -11.72 -10.21 -9.92
C LYS A 23 -10.46 -10.10 -9.07
N ILE A 24 -10.26 -8.96 -8.40
CA ILE A 24 -9.07 -8.69 -7.56
C ILE A 24 -8.88 -9.77 -6.49
N SER A 25 -9.96 -10.27 -5.89
CA SER A 25 -9.90 -11.35 -4.87
C SER A 25 -9.31 -12.68 -5.40
N ALA A 26 -9.25 -12.88 -6.71
CA ALA A 26 -8.66 -14.06 -7.34
C ALA A 26 -7.17 -13.88 -7.68
N MET A 27 -6.59 -12.70 -7.47
CA MET A 27 -5.18 -12.43 -7.80
C MET A 27 -4.22 -13.16 -6.87
N GLY A 28 -4.62 -13.45 -5.65
CA GLY A 28 -3.79 -14.12 -4.63
C GLY A 28 -2.67 -13.21 -4.11
N MET A 29 -2.36 -13.28 -2.82
CA MET A 29 -1.25 -12.57 -2.21
C MET A 29 0.06 -13.36 -2.37
N SER A 30 1.11 -12.74 -2.90
CA SER A 30 2.46 -13.31 -2.88
C SER A 30 3.20 -12.97 -1.59
N ILE A 31 3.25 -11.69 -1.25
CA ILE A 31 3.85 -11.14 -0.03
C ILE A 31 2.94 -10.02 0.49
N GLY A 32 2.75 -9.95 1.80
CA GLY A 32 2.23 -8.79 2.49
C GLY A 32 3.25 -8.27 3.49
N VAL A 33 3.32 -6.96 3.69
CA VAL A 33 4.24 -6.33 4.64
C VAL A 33 3.50 -5.35 5.51
N THR A 34 3.80 -5.36 6.79
CA THR A 34 3.36 -4.34 7.74
C THR A 34 4.55 -3.67 8.42
N TYR A 35 4.40 -2.39 8.78
CA TYR A 35 5.19 -1.73 9.82
C TYR A 35 4.24 -1.31 10.93
N SER A 36 4.49 -1.73 12.16
CA SER A 36 3.68 -1.36 13.32
C SER A 36 4.42 -0.39 14.22
N THR A 37 3.81 0.75 14.56
CA THR A 37 4.42 1.73 15.48
C THR A 37 4.56 1.20 16.92
N ALA A 38 3.68 0.28 17.34
CA ALA A 38 3.78 -0.36 18.64
C ALA A 38 4.93 -1.37 18.71
N ARG A 39 5.23 -2.07 17.61
CA ARG A 39 6.34 -3.02 17.49
C ARG A 39 7.66 -2.32 17.17
N GLY A 40 7.61 -1.24 16.37
CA GLY A 40 8.78 -0.47 15.94
C GLY A 40 9.54 -1.12 14.78
N ASP A 41 8.97 -2.12 14.10
CA ASP A 41 9.63 -2.86 13.04
C ASP A 41 8.67 -3.33 11.92
N TYR A 42 9.26 -3.90 10.86
CA TYR A 42 8.55 -4.54 9.76
C TYR A 42 8.25 -6.00 10.05
N LYS A 43 7.15 -6.50 9.50
CA LYS A 43 6.84 -7.92 9.44
C LYS A 43 6.39 -8.30 8.04
N ILE A 44 6.98 -9.39 7.53
CA ILE A 44 6.71 -9.92 6.20
C ILE A 44 5.85 -11.16 6.37
N TYR A 45 4.81 -11.27 5.53
CA TYR A 45 3.88 -12.38 5.50
C TYR A 45 3.86 -13.01 4.12
N GLY A 46 4.05 -14.31 4.04
CA GLY A 46 3.74 -15.10 2.86
C GLY A 46 2.25 -15.46 2.82
N GLU A 47 1.79 -16.02 1.71
CA GLU A 47 0.40 -16.40 1.50
C GLU A 47 -0.18 -17.27 2.64
N LYS A 48 0.59 -18.23 3.16
CA LYS A 48 0.17 -19.12 4.25
C LYS A 48 -0.03 -18.39 5.60
N GLN A 49 0.38 -17.15 5.70
CA GLN A 49 0.31 -16.32 6.91
C GLN A 49 -0.75 -15.21 6.80
N VAL A 50 -1.65 -15.29 5.80
CA VAL A 50 -2.71 -14.28 5.61
C VAL A 50 -3.58 -14.10 6.85
N ASP A 51 -3.91 -15.19 7.56
CA ASP A 51 -4.70 -15.10 8.81
C ASP A 51 -4.00 -14.29 9.90
N ASP A 52 -2.67 -14.41 9.99
CA ASP A 52 -1.89 -13.64 10.97
C ASP A 52 -1.78 -12.18 10.56
N LEU A 53 -1.65 -11.90 9.25
CA LEU A 53 -1.71 -10.54 8.71
C LEU A 53 -3.06 -9.89 9.03
N VAL A 54 -4.17 -10.56 8.74
CA VAL A 54 -5.52 -10.05 9.03
C VAL A 54 -5.69 -9.76 10.52
N LYS A 55 -5.23 -10.66 11.40
CA LYS A 55 -5.26 -10.44 12.86
C LYS A 55 -4.43 -9.24 13.29
N GLU A 56 -3.28 -8.97 12.65
CA GLU A 56 -2.50 -7.77 12.94
C GLU A 56 -3.24 -6.50 12.52
N LEU A 57 -3.85 -6.48 11.33
CA LEU A 57 -4.65 -5.35 10.88
C LEU A 57 -5.85 -5.09 11.81
N GLN A 58 -6.52 -6.14 12.30
CA GLN A 58 -7.64 -6.04 13.26
C GLN A 58 -7.23 -5.46 14.62
N ARG A 59 -5.96 -5.56 15.00
CA ARG A 59 -5.43 -5.02 16.27
C ARG A 59 -4.88 -3.60 16.14
N ALA A 60 -4.85 -3.05 14.94
CA ALA A 60 -4.42 -1.69 14.70
C ALA A 60 -5.45 -0.67 15.19
N ASP A 61 -5.00 0.40 15.82
CA ASP A 61 -5.84 1.58 16.08
C ASP A 61 -6.09 2.39 14.81
N LEU A 62 -5.21 2.25 13.81
CA LEU A 62 -5.32 2.82 12.48
C LEU A 62 -4.46 2.00 11.51
N VAL A 63 -5.07 1.57 10.41
CA VAL A 63 -4.34 1.05 9.24
C VAL A 63 -4.11 2.20 8.27
N VAL A 64 -2.87 2.38 7.82
CA VAL A 64 -2.52 3.39 6.82
C VAL A 64 -1.94 2.71 5.59
N GLY A 65 -2.45 3.07 4.42
CA GLY A 65 -1.95 2.55 3.17
C GLY A 65 -2.25 3.46 1.98
N PHE A 66 -1.99 2.94 0.80
CA PHE A 66 -2.18 3.66 -0.46
C PHE A 66 -2.97 2.79 -1.44
N ASN A 67 -4.26 3.06 -1.64
CA ASN A 67 -5.21 2.27 -2.41
C ASN A 67 -5.68 0.97 -1.75
N ASN A 68 -5.53 0.83 -0.43
CA ASN A 68 -5.89 -0.39 0.31
C ASN A 68 -7.37 -0.73 0.19
N LEU A 69 -8.27 0.25 0.28
CA LEU A 69 -9.73 0.03 0.30
C LEU A 69 -10.22 -0.61 -1.00
N ARG A 70 -9.57 -0.29 -2.12
CA ARG A 70 -9.97 -0.80 -3.43
C ARG A 70 -9.15 -2.02 -3.87
N PHE A 71 -7.90 -2.15 -3.43
CA PHE A 71 -6.99 -3.18 -3.93
C PHE A 71 -6.60 -4.19 -2.86
N ASP A 72 -5.79 -3.81 -1.89
CA ASP A 72 -5.22 -4.76 -0.92
C ASP A 72 -6.29 -5.51 -0.14
N TYR A 73 -7.33 -4.82 0.33
CA TYR A 73 -8.44 -5.45 1.04
C TYR A 73 -9.24 -6.39 0.14
N GLU A 74 -9.40 -6.06 -1.15
CA GLU A 74 -10.06 -6.96 -2.09
C GLU A 74 -9.22 -8.22 -2.36
N VAL A 75 -7.89 -8.11 -2.43
CA VAL A 75 -7.02 -9.30 -2.50
C VAL A 75 -7.20 -10.16 -1.25
N LEU A 76 -7.20 -9.56 -0.06
CA LEU A 76 -7.38 -10.29 1.20
C LEU A 76 -8.78 -10.89 1.35
N HIS A 77 -9.82 -10.32 0.75
CA HIS A 77 -11.17 -10.92 0.71
C HIS A 77 -11.20 -12.28 0.00
N GLY A 78 -10.20 -12.61 -0.81
CA GLY A 78 -10.02 -13.95 -1.35
C GLY A 78 -9.67 -15.02 -0.29
N TYR A 79 -9.29 -14.61 0.94
CA TYR A 79 -8.81 -15.48 2.01
C TYR A 79 -9.66 -15.39 3.29
N THR A 80 -10.36 -14.30 3.52
CA THR A 80 -11.13 -14.07 4.75
C THR A 80 -12.54 -13.59 4.46
N ALA A 81 -13.50 -14.04 5.27
CA ALA A 81 -14.87 -13.53 5.25
C ALA A 81 -15.05 -12.24 6.08
N PHE A 82 -14.02 -11.81 6.83
CA PHE A 82 -14.06 -10.57 7.58
C PHE A 82 -14.03 -9.38 6.63
N ASP A 83 -14.97 -8.45 6.79
CA ASP A 83 -15.00 -7.22 6.00
C ASP A 83 -13.93 -6.23 6.53
N LEU A 84 -12.78 -6.20 5.86
CA LEU A 84 -11.64 -5.34 6.20
C LEU A 84 -11.98 -3.83 6.12
N ARG A 85 -13.05 -3.44 5.41
CA ARG A 85 -13.50 -2.05 5.35
C ARG A 85 -14.06 -1.53 6.67
N GLN A 86 -14.34 -2.44 7.64
CA GLN A 86 -14.73 -2.07 9.00
C GLN A 86 -13.53 -1.62 9.87
N LEU A 87 -12.31 -1.84 9.41
CA LEU A 87 -11.11 -1.40 10.12
C LEU A 87 -10.97 0.12 10.06
N PRO A 88 -10.51 0.77 11.14
CA PRO A 88 -10.08 2.16 11.07
C PRO A 88 -8.95 2.30 10.04
N THR A 89 -9.25 2.86 8.87
CA THR A 89 -8.32 2.92 7.74
C THR A 89 -8.18 4.34 7.21
N LEU A 90 -6.95 4.77 7.02
CA LEU A 90 -6.58 5.92 6.21
C LEU A 90 -6.00 5.43 4.89
N ASP A 91 -6.79 5.51 3.81
CA ASP A 91 -6.31 5.30 2.45
C ASP A 91 -5.89 6.64 1.86
N MET A 92 -4.59 6.90 1.81
CA MET A 92 -4.06 8.19 1.36
C MET A 92 -4.40 8.50 -0.11
N LEU A 93 -4.57 7.47 -0.96
CA LEU A 93 -5.00 7.71 -2.35
C LEU A 93 -6.42 8.27 -2.40
N VAL A 94 -7.32 7.75 -1.58
CA VAL A 94 -8.72 8.21 -1.53
C VAL A 94 -8.77 9.66 -1.06
N GLU A 95 -8.05 10.01 0.01
CA GLU A 95 -7.98 11.39 0.52
C GLU A 95 -7.42 12.36 -0.53
N LEU A 96 -6.32 12.00 -1.19
CA LEU A 96 -5.73 12.80 -2.25
C LEU A 96 -6.63 12.94 -3.46
N GLN A 97 -7.31 11.85 -3.87
CA GLN A 97 -8.24 11.88 -5.00
C GLN A 97 -9.47 12.75 -4.70
N ASN A 98 -9.98 12.74 -3.47
CA ASN A 98 -11.08 13.61 -3.06
C ASN A 98 -10.69 15.11 -3.13
N THR A 99 -9.44 15.43 -2.82
CA THR A 99 -8.93 16.81 -2.86
C THR A 99 -8.59 17.26 -4.29
N LEU A 100 -7.94 16.39 -5.08
CA LEU A 100 -7.38 16.76 -6.38
C LEU A 100 -8.29 16.42 -7.58
N GLN A 101 -9.33 15.58 -7.37
CA GLN A 101 -10.25 15.07 -8.39
C GLN A 101 -9.56 14.25 -9.50
N HIS A 102 -8.33 13.78 -9.24
CA HIS A 102 -7.59 12.83 -10.08
C HIS A 102 -6.68 11.93 -9.24
N ARG A 103 -6.28 10.79 -9.80
CA ARG A 103 -5.40 9.84 -9.11
C ARG A 103 -3.94 10.27 -9.23
N LEU A 104 -3.20 10.04 -8.15
CA LEU A 104 -1.74 10.07 -8.13
C LEU A 104 -1.19 8.67 -7.81
N SER A 105 0.05 8.40 -8.15
CA SER A 105 0.78 7.22 -7.66
C SER A 105 1.58 7.59 -6.41
N LEU A 106 1.85 6.58 -5.56
CA LEU A 106 2.73 6.74 -4.41
C LEU A 106 4.12 7.23 -4.83
N ASP A 107 4.66 6.67 -5.92
CA ASP A 107 5.95 7.07 -6.49
C ASP A 107 5.98 8.55 -6.89
N SER A 108 4.92 9.05 -7.54
CA SER A 108 4.87 10.47 -7.95
C SER A 108 4.94 11.41 -6.75
N ILE A 109 4.26 11.04 -5.65
CA ILE A 109 4.27 11.80 -4.40
C ILE A 109 5.64 11.69 -3.72
N ALA A 110 6.19 10.47 -3.60
CA ALA A 110 7.46 10.23 -2.96
C ALA A 110 8.61 10.92 -3.72
N THR A 111 8.63 10.84 -5.06
CA THR A 111 9.62 11.52 -5.90
C THR A 111 9.53 13.04 -5.73
N ALA A 112 8.34 13.62 -5.81
CA ALA A 112 8.16 15.07 -5.69
C ALA A 112 8.43 15.60 -4.26
N THR A 113 8.15 14.79 -3.23
CA THR A 113 8.29 15.20 -1.83
C THR A 113 9.70 14.95 -1.30
N PHE A 114 10.30 13.80 -1.63
CA PHE A 114 11.56 13.33 -1.05
C PHE A 114 12.72 13.25 -2.04
N GLY A 115 12.47 13.39 -3.34
CA GLY A 115 13.50 13.22 -4.38
C GLY A 115 13.95 11.78 -4.60
N VAL A 116 13.14 10.79 -4.17
CA VAL A 116 13.46 9.37 -4.33
C VAL A 116 13.09 8.89 -5.74
N GLU A 117 13.90 8.00 -6.30
CA GLU A 117 13.61 7.37 -7.59
C GLU A 117 12.73 6.14 -7.42
N LYS A 118 11.94 5.85 -8.45
CA LYS A 118 11.15 4.63 -8.54
C LYS A 118 12.06 3.40 -8.61
N THR A 119 11.78 2.38 -7.82
CA THR A 119 12.62 1.16 -7.74
C THR A 119 12.16 0.03 -8.66
N ALA A 120 10.84 -0.13 -8.83
CA ALA A 120 10.24 -1.18 -9.68
C ALA A 120 8.76 -0.85 -9.99
N GLU A 121 8.07 -1.76 -10.67
CA GLU A 121 6.62 -1.68 -10.93
C GLU A 121 5.94 -2.96 -10.41
N GLY A 122 4.66 -2.87 -10.03
CA GLY A 122 3.91 -4.02 -9.51
C GLY A 122 3.88 -5.23 -10.47
N LEU A 123 3.91 -5.00 -11.79
CA LEU A 123 4.04 -6.08 -12.77
C LEU A 123 5.38 -6.83 -12.66
N GLN A 124 6.44 -6.16 -12.22
CA GLN A 124 7.74 -6.80 -11.96
C GLN A 124 7.66 -7.75 -10.75
N ALA A 125 6.85 -7.42 -9.73
CA ALA A 125 6.65 -8.30 -8.57
C ALA A 125 5.97 -9.61 -8.99
N ILE A 126 5.00 -9.57 -9.92
CA ILE A 126 4.35 -10.77 -10.47
C ILE A 126 5.36 -11.65 -11.23
N GLU A 127 6.23 -11.03 -12.02
CA GLU A 127 7.27 -11.77 -12.73
C GLU A 127 8.28 -12.42 -11.76
N TRP A 128 8.68 -11.72 -10.71
CA TRP A 128 9.49 -12.30 -9.63
C TRP A 128 8.79 -13.47 -8.95
N PHE A 129 7.47 -13.38 -8.73
CA PHE A 129 6.71 -14.48 -8.18
C PHE A 129 6.78 -15.74 -9.08
N ARG A 130 6.57 -15.57 -10.38
CA ARG A 130 6.67 -16.66 -11.37
C ARG A 130 8.07 -17.30 -11.40
N GLN A 131 9.10 -16.50 -11.10
CA GLN A 131 10.50 -16.94 -11.01
C GLN A 131 10.90 -17.48 -9.62
N GLY A 132 10.01 -17.46 -8.62
CA GLY A 132 10.31 -17.87 -7.25
C GLY A 132 11.20 -16.89 -6.48
N LYS A 133 11.37 -15.66 -6.95
CA LYS A 133 12.22 -14.61 -6.35
C LYS A 133 11.51 -13.88 -5.21
N MET A 134 11.11 -14.62 -4.17
CA MET A 134 10.31 -14.09 -3.07
C MET A 134 11.00 -12.98 -2.29
N MET A 135 12.34 -13.03 -2.15
CA MET A 135 13.10 -11.96 -1.46
C MET A 135 13.03 -10.63 -2.18
N ASN A 136 13.05 -10.64 -3.52
CA ASN A 136 12.91 -9.41 -4.32
C ASN A 136 11.53 -8.76 -4.11
N ILE A 137 10.47 -9.58 -4.04
CA ILE A 137 9.11 -9.12 -3.77
C ILE A 137 9.04 -8.54 -2.36
N ALA A 138 9.59 -9.24 -1.36
CA ALA A 138 9.59 -8.78 0.02
C ALA A 138 10.32 -7.45 0.20
N GLU A 139 11.49 -7.29 -0.43
CA GLU A 139 12.27 -6.03 -0.42
C GLU A 139 11.49 -4.89 -1.07
N TYR A 140 10.86 -5.13 -2.21
CA TYR A 140 10.04 -4.15 -2.92
C TYR A 140 8.83 -3.72 -2.09
N CYS A 141 8.05 -4.67 -1.55
CA CYS A 141 6.90 -4.39 -0.70
C CYS A 141 7.29 -3.67 0.61
N CYS A 142 8.42 -4.04 1.25
CA CYS A 142 8.97 -3.32 2.39
C CYS A 142 9.30 -1.85 2.05
N TYR A 143 9.82 -1.61 0.84
CA TYR A 143 10.12 -0.26 0.38
C TYR A 143 8.83 0.56 0.20
N ASP A 144 7.76 -0.03 -0.37
CA ASP A 144 6.47 0.64 -0.55
C ASP A 144 5.81 0.95 0.80
N VAL A 145 5.87 0.04 1.78
CA VAL A 145 5.43 0.32 3.16
C VAL A 145 6.24 1.45 3.80
N LYS A 146 7.56 1.49 3.57
CA LYS A 146 8.42 2.59 4.05
C LYS A 146 8.01 3.92 3.42
N LEU A 147 7.78 3.96 2.11
CA LEU A 147 7.32 5.17 1.43
C LEU A 147 5.94 5.62 1.93
N THR A 148 5.01 4.69 2.09
CA THR A 148 3.68 4.92 2.65
C THR A 148 3.78 5.59 4.03
N LYS A 149 4.63 5.05 4.90
CA LYS A 149 4.90 5.62 6.24
C LYS A 149 5.48 7.03 6.14
N LEU A 150 6.52 7.24 5.33
CA LEU A 150 7.16 8.54 5.18
C LEU A 150 6.20 9.60 4.63
N VAL A 151 5.39 9.26 3.62
CA VAL A 151 4.38 10.15 3.03
C VAL A 151 3.33 10.54 4.07
N HIS A 152 2.81 9.55 4.83
CA HIS A 152 1.85 9.81 5.89
C HIS A 152 2.42 10.74 6.98
N GLU A 153 3.60 10.43 7.51
CA GLU A 153 4.23 11.21 8.58
C GLU A 153 4.61 12.63 8.13
N PHE A 154 5.08 12.78 6.89
CA PHE A 154 5.35 14.11 6.30
C PHE A 154 4.06 14.91 6.16
N GLY A 155 3.01 14.32 5.58
CA GLY A 155 1.70 14.95 5.44
C GLY A 155 1.11 15.37 6.79
N ALA A 156 1.18 14.49 7.80
CA ALA A 156 0.72 14.79 9.15
C ALA A 156 1.49 15.96 9.80
N SER A 157 2.81 16.04 9.57
CA SER A 157 3.69 17.04 10.17
C SER A 157 3.62 18.39 9.47
N TYR A 158 3.63 18.41 8.14
CA TYR A 158 3.72 19.62 7.33
C TYR A 158 2.39 20.08 6.74
N LYS A 159 1.33 19.28 6.90
CA LYS A 159 -0.01 19.52 6.37
C LYS A 159 -0.05 19.75 4.85
N GLN A 160 0.92 19.21 4.16
CA GLN A 160 1.03 19.25 2.71
C GLN A 160 1.88 18.11 2.16
N LEU A 161 1.63 17.76 0.90
CA LEU A 161 2.46 16.88 0.10
C LEU A 161 2.79 17.55 -1.24
N HIS A 162 3.80 17.04 -1.92
CA HIS A 162 4.16 17.49 -3.27
C HIS A 162 3.92 16.38 -4.28
N TYR A 163 3.60 16.77 -5.53
CA TYR A 163 3.46 15.84 -6.65
C TYR A 163 3.84 16.53 -7.95
N HIS A 164 4.15 15.77 -8.99
CA HIS A 164 4.34 16.30 -10.32
C HIS A 164 3.05 16.14 -11.14
N ASN A 165 2.62 17.22 -11.81
CA ASN A 165 1.53 17.12 -12.75
C ASN A 165 1.99 16.47 -14.07
N ARG A 166 1.04 16.24 -15.02
CA ARG A 166 1.34 15.65 -16.33
C ARG A 166 2.37 16.43 -17.19
N PHE A 167 2.66 17.67 -16.83
CA PHE A 167 3.66 18.52 -17.50
C PHE A 167 5.01 18.57 -16.76
N GLY A 168 5.20 17.73 -15.73
CA GLY A 168 6.41 17.69 -14.91
C GLY A 168 6.55 18.83 -13.90
N LYS A 169 5.55 19.72 -13.79
CA LYS A 169 5.59 20.81 -12.80
C LYS A 169 5.29 20.27 -11.40
N LYS A 170 6.17 20.61 -10.44
CA LYS A 170 5.95 20.31 -9.02
C LYS A 170 4.83 21.19 -8.46
N LEU A 171 3.84 20.57 -7.86
CA LEU A 171 2.68 21.20 -7.22
C LEU A 171 2.59 20.73 -5.77
N THR A 172 1.80 21.43 -4.97
CA THR A 172 1.52 21.12 -3.57
C THR A 172 0.04 20.86 -3.37
N VAL A 173 -0.28 19.85 -2.56
CA VAL A 173 -1.63 19.53 -2.12
C VAL A 173 -1.73 19.65 -0.60
N PRO A 174 -2.77 20.33 -0.05
CA PRO A 174 -3.00 20.38 1.39
C PRO A 174 -3.46 19.01 1.91
N ILE A 175 -3.07 18.67 3.15
CA ILE A 175 -3.36 17.40 3.82
C ILE A 175 -4.09 17.65 5.13
N THR A 176 -5.10 16.83 5.41
CA THR A 176 -5.97 16.98 6.59
C THR A 176 -5.78 15.89 7.64
N TRP A 177 -5.09 14.77 7.31
CA TRP A 177 -4.75 13.74 8.30
C TRP A 177 -3.64 14.12 9.24
#